data_466b5af5f3db3dd1b5ec18d6eb214749
#
_entry.id   466b5af5f3db3dd1b5ec18d6eb214749
#
_cell.length_a   1.000
_cell.length_b   1.000
_cell.length_c   1.000
_cell.angle_alpha   90.00
_cell.angle_beta   90.00
_cell.angle_gamma   90.00
#
_symmetry.space_group_name_H-M   'P 1'
#
loop_
_entity.id
_entity.type
_entity.pdbx_description
1 polymer ?
#
loop_
_entity_poly.entity_id
_entity_poly.type
_entity_poly.pdbx_seq_one_letter_code
_entity_poly.pdbx_strand_id
1 'polypeptide(L)'
;MLRVLKSGGTIAFSSWPPELLVGRVFALTANYLPPPPPGVAPPMQWGEPSVIRQRLGAAVRDVVFDRATMLIPALSLAHHRLNAEKSSGSIVRLVKALKEGDPARLEQFRREYDALTSEYFEDNLLRQDYLITRAVKI
;
A
#
# COMPACT_ATOMS: atom_id res chain seq x y z
N MET A 1 8.29 7.36 -15.60
CA MET A 1 9.70 7.09 -15.23
C MET A 1 10.55 6.70 -16.43
N LEU A 2 10.18 5.75 -17.27
CA LEU A 2 10.99 5.32 -18.43
C LEU A 2 11.31 6.44 -19.44
N ARG A 3 10.41 7.43 -19.60
CA ARG A 3 10.59 8.56 -20.54
C ARG A 3 11.87 9.36 -20.27
N VAL A 4 12.27 9.52 -19.01
CA VAL A 4 13.44 10.32 -18.61
C VAL A 4 14.71 9.48 -18.44
N LEU A 5 14.62 8.17 -18.57
CA LEU A 5 15.73 7.26 -18.44
C LEU A 5 16.40 7.04 -19.81
N LYS A 6 17.72 7.11 -19.85
CA LYS A 6 18.50 6.78 -21.07
C LYS A 6 18.47 5.26 -21.31
N SER A 7 18.70 4.83 -22.56
CA SER A 7 18.95 3.41 -22.90
C SER A 7 20.12 2.88 -22.06
N GLY A 8 20.01 1.66 -21.54
CA GLY A 8 20.94 1.06 -20.59
C GLY A 8 20.80 1.55 -19.14
N GLY A 9 19.99 2.58 -18.89
CA GLY A 9 19.73 3.09 -17.53
C GLY A 9 18.87 2.13 -16.72
N THR A 10 19.10 2.09 -15.40
CA THR A 10 18.35 1.25 -14.46
C THR A 10 17.17 2.00 -13.88
N ILE A 11 15.99 1.38 -13.89
CA ILE A 11 14.83 1.79 -13.08
C ILE A 11 14.75 0.90 -11.85
N ALA A 12 14.51 1.51 -10.68
CA ALA A 12 14.21 0.78 -9.45
C ALA A 12 13.10 1.49 -8.70
N PHE A 13 12.16 0.73 -8.13
CA PHE A 13 11.09 1.25 -7.29
C PHE A 13 10.61 0.19 -6.31
N SER A 14 10.05 0.64 -5.19
CA SER A 14 9.33 -0.22 -4.24
C SER A 14 7.82 -0.06 -4.40
N SER A 15 7.09 -1.11 -4.09
CA SER A 15 5.64 -1.17 -4.14
C SER A 15 5.10 -2.14 -3.09
N TRP A 16 3.81 -2.01 -2.76
CA TRP A 16 3.16 -2.82 -1.76
C TRP A 16 2.39 -3.95 -2.43
N PRO A 17 2.73 -5.23 -2.17
CA PRO A 17 1.93 -6.37 -2.63
C PRO A 17 0.50 -6.29 -2.09
N PRO A 18 -0.52 -6.55 -2.94
CA PRO A 18 -1.92 -6.42 -2.53
C PRO A 18 -2.33 -7.42 -1.43
N GLU A 19 -1.68 -8.56 -1.37
CA GLU A 19 -1.93 -9.63 -0.41
C GLU A 19 -1.32 -9.40 0.99
N LEU A 20 -0.45 -8.41 1.15
CA LEU A 20 0.25 -8.10 2.40
C LEU A 20 -0.36 -6.88 3.09
N LEU A 21 0.13 -6.56 4.31
CA LEU A 21 -0.47 -5.58 5.21
C LEU A 21 -0.95 -4.31 4.50
N VAL A 22 -0.07 -3.60 3.82
CA VAL A 22 -0.41 -2.30 3.23
C VAL A 22 -1.46 -2.44 2.13
N GLY A 23 -1.35 -3.47 1.27
CA GLY A 23 -2.34 -3.78 0.24
C GLY A 23 -3.71 -4.11 0.84
N ARG A 24 -3.73 -4.94 1.90
CA ARG A 24 -4.96 -5.30 2.63
C ARG A 24 -5.60 -4.08 3.33
N VAL A 25 -4.79 -3.17 3.90
CA VAL A 25 -5.28 -1.89 4.46
C VAL A 25 -5.92 -1.02 3.38
N PHE A 26 -5.33 -0.96 2.18
CA PHE A 26 -5.94 -0.24 1.07
C PHE A 26 -7.28 -0.86 0.63
N ALA A 27 -7.36 -2.19 0.55
CA ALA A 27 -8.60 -2.89 0.24
C ALA A 27 -9.67 -2.63 1.31
N LEU A 28 -9.31 -2.73 2.59
CA LEU A 28 -10.19 -2.40 3.71
C LEU A 28 -10.71 -0.95 3.60
N THR A 29 -9.81 0.01 3.40
CA THR A 29 -10.16 1.44 3.29
C THR A 29 -11.12 1.70 2.10
N ALA A 30 -10.92 0.99 0.99
CA ALA A 30 -11.78 1.11 -0.19
C ALA A 30 -13.24 0.69 0.06
N ASN A 31 -13.50 -0.22 1.01
CA ASN A 31 -14.87 -0.61 1.39
C ASN A 31 -15.65 0.51 2.10
N TYR A 32 -14.94 1.53 2.57
CA TYR A 32 -15.50 2.65 3.34
C TYR A 32 -15.48 3.98 2.57
N LEU A 33 -14.88 4.03 1.40
CA LEU A 33 -14.79 5.21 0.55
C LEU A 33 -15.60 5.02 -0.74
N PRO A 34 -16.04 6.10 -1.38
CA PRO A 34 -16.60 6.03 -2.73
C PRO A 34 -15.62 5.33 -3.70
N PRO A 35 -16.14 4.59 -4.67
CA PRO A 35 -15.29 3.96 -5.68
C PRO A 35 -14.47 5.02 -6.45
N PRO A 36 -13.26 4.67 -6.89
CA PRO A 36 -12.46 5.57 -7.72
C PRO A 36 -13.18 5.84 -9.05
N PRO A 37 -12.85 6.95 -9.73
CA PRO A 37 -13.39 7.24 -11.07
C PRO A 37 -13.12 6.07 -12.05
N PRO A 38 -14.02 5.85 -13.02
CA PRO A 38 -13.82 4.81 -14.05
C PRO A 38 -12.46 4.97 -14.74
N GLY A 39 -11.78 3.84 -15.00
CA GLY A 39 -10.48 3.81 -15.69
C GLY A 39 -9.26 4.06 -14.78
N VAL A 40 -9.45 4.36 -13.51
CA VAL A 40 -8.33 4.49 -12.56
C VAL A 40 -7.97 3.12 -12.00
N ALA A 41 -6.79 2.61 -12.38
CA ALA A 41 -6.30 1.33 -11.87
C ALA A 41 -5.86 1.47 -10.39
N PRO A 42 -6.18 0.47 -9.53
CA PRO A 42 -5.75 0.49 -8.14
C PRO A 42 -4.22 0.58 -8.02
N PRO A 43 -3.69 1.49 -7.17
CA PRO A 43 -2.24 1.64 -6.99
C PRO A 43 -1.53 0.35 -6.58
N MET A 44 -2.22 -0.52 -5.83
CA MET A 44 -1.67 -1.79 -5.32
C MET A 44 -1.35 -2.80 -6.42
N GLN A 45 -1.88 -2.66 -7.62
CA GLN A 45 -1.48 -3.47 -8.78
C GLN A 45 0.01 -3.33 -9.13
N TRP A 46 0.67 -2.24 -8.72
CA TRP A 46 2.13 -2.12 -8.83
C TRP A 46 2.90 -3.02 -7.85
N GLY A 47 2.23 -3.71 -6.93
CA GLY A 47 2.79 -4.74 -6.08
C GLY A 47 2.74 -6.16 -6.66
N GLU A 48 2.16 -6.32 -7.85
CA GLU A 48 2.03 -7.62 -8.53
C GLU A 48 3.09 -7.78 -9.64
N PRO A 49 4.01 -8.75 -9.54
CA PRO A 49 5.05 -8.97 -10.54
C PRO A 49 4.55 -9.15 -11.97
N SER A 50 3.41 -9.86 -12.16
CA SER A 50 2.77 -10.05 -13.45
C SER A 50 2.32 -8.74 -14.09
N VAL A 51 1.67 -7.89 -13.31
CA VAL A 51 1.20 -6.57 -13.76
C VAL A 51 2.37 -5.63 -14.05
N ILE A 52 3.43 -5.67 -13.23
CA ILE A 52 4.65 -4.89 -13.48
C ILE A 52 5.28 -5.30 -14.81
N ARG A 53 5.47 -6.61 -15.04
CA ARG A 53 6.00 -7.11 -16.32
C ARG A 53 5.17 -6.66 -17.52
N GLN A 54 3.84 -6.76 -17.42
CA GLN A 54 2.92 -6.30 -18.46
C GLN A 54 3.05 -4.80 -18.73
N ARG A 55 3.11 -3.97 -17.70
CA ARG A 55 3.18 -2.50 -17.80
C ARG A 55 4.53 -2.00 -18.31
N LEU A 56 5.63 -2.63 -17.91
CA LEU A 56 6.96 -2.28 -18.40
C LEU A 56 7.20 -2.81 -19.82
N GLY A 57 6.62 -3.97 -20.14
CA GLY A 57 6.61 -4.57 -21.48
C GLY A 57 8.00 -4.67 -22.13
N ALA A 58 8.04 -4.49 -23.43
CA ALA A 58 9.25 -4.54 -24.23
C ALA A 58 10.18 -3.30 -24.05
N ALA A 59 9.80 -2.35 -23.21
CA ALA A 59 10.64 -1.16 -22.98
C ALA A 59 11.81 -1.42 -22.01
N VAL A 60 11.82 -2.59 -21.36
CA VAL A 60 12.85 -2.98 -20.39
C VAL A 60 13.28 -4.44 -20.57
N ARG A 61 14.49 -4.74 -20.09
CA ARG A 61 15.04 -6.09 -19.91
C ARG A 61 15.47 -6.32 -18.48
N ASP A 62 15.86 -7.54 -18.13
CA ASP A 62 16.44 -7.92 -16.85
C ASP A 62 15.56 -7.50 -15.65
N VAL A 63 14.25 -7.78 -15.75
CA VAL A 63 13.31 -7.47 -14.67
C VAL A 63 13.51 -8.43 -13.51
N VAL A 64 13.95 -7.90 -12.37
CA VAL A 64 14.19 -8.62 -11.12
C VAL A 64 13.28 -8.11 -10.03
N PHE A 65 12.78 -9.03 -9.20
CA PHE A 65 11.95 -8.76 -8.04
C PHE A 65 12.63 -9.29 -6.78
N ASP A 66 12.75 -8.42 -5.78
CA ASP A 66 13.21 -8.77 -4.44
C ASP A 66 12.13 -8.39 -3.43
N ARG A 67 11.97 -9.16 -2.36
CA ARG A 67 11.13 -8.80 -1.23
C ARG A 67 11.99 -8.31 -0.06
N ALA A 68 11.50 -7.30 0.64
CA ALA A 68 12.12 -6.82 1.87
C ALA A 68 11.07 -6.40 2.88
N THR A 69 11.48 -6.24 4.12
CA THR A 69 10.62 -5.92 5.25
C THR A 69 11.03 -4.60 5.88
N MET A 70 10.05 -3.77 6.18
CA MET A 70 10.19 -2.58 7.00
C MET A 70 9.49 -2.83 8.34
N LEU A 71 10.13 -2.49 9.44
CA LEU A 71 9.58 -2.58 10.79
C LEU A 71 9.27 -1.16 11.28
N ILE A 72 8.01 -0.93 11.63
CA ILE A 72 7.52 0.36 12.14
C ILE A 72 7.31 0.25 13.63
N PRO A 73 8.07 0.98 14.48
CA PRO A 73 7.86 0.97 15.91
C PRO A 73 6.55 1.65 16.28
N ALA A 74 5.79 1.01 17.16
CA ALA A 74 4.58 1.57 17.74
C ALA A 74 4.39 1.06 19.16
N LEU A 75 3.90 1.92 20.08
CA LEU A 75 3.69 1.57 21.48
C LEU A 75 2.57 0.53 21.65
N SER A 76 1.62 0.50 20.73
CA SER A 76 0.48 -0.41 20.71
C SER A 76 -0.21 -0.34 19.34
N LEU A 77 -1.13 -1.26 19.06
CA LEU A 77 -2.02 -1.19 17.89
C LEU A 77 -2.82 0.12 17.86
N ALA A 78 -3.39 0.52 19.00
CA ALA A 78 -4.13 1.78 19.11
C ALA A 78 -3.25 3.00 18.78
N HIS A 79 -2.00 3.02 19.24
CA HIS A 79 -1.03 4.08 18.90
C HIS A 79 -0.73 4.09 17.40
N HIS A 80 -0.52 2.91 16.79
CA HIS A 80 -0.31 2.80 15.34
C HIS A 80 -1.52 3.33 14.56
N ARG A 81 -2.75 2.92 14.93
CA ARG A 81 -3.98 3.40 14.29
C ARG A 81 -4.14 4.91 14.41
N LEU A 82 -3.93 5.49 15.60
CA LEU A 82 -3.99 6.95 15.79
C LEU A 82 -3.00 7.71 14.89
N ASN A 83 -1.81 7.17 14.69
CA ASN A 83 -0.83 7.75 13.76
C ASN A 83 -1.30 7.63 12.30
N ALA A 84 -1.86 6.48 11.91
CA ALA A 84 -2.41 6.30 10.57
C ALA A 84 -3.60 7.25 10.30
N GLU A 85 -4.49 7.44 11.28
CA GLU A 85 -5.61 8.39 11.20
C GLU A 85 -5.15 9.85 11.04
N LYS A 86 -3.92 10.19 11.43
CA LYS A 86 -3.33 11.53 11.30
C LYS A 86 -2.47 11.73 10.06
N SER A 87 -1.86 10.68 9.53
CA SER A 87 -0.80 10.80 8.52
C SER A 87 -1.06 10.04 7.22
N SER A 88 -1.89 9.00 7.21
CA SER A 88 -2.21 8.24 6.00
C SER A 88 -3.34 8.91 5.22
N GLY A 89 -3.06 9.46 4.05
CA GLY A 89 -3.99 10.32 3.30
C GLY A 89 -5.36 9.70 3.03
N SER A 90 -5.44 8.40 2.70
CA SER A 90 -6.72 7.71 2.50
C SER A 90 -7.50 7.54 3.80
N ILE A 91 -6.81 7.18 4.89
CA ILE A 91 -7.42 7.01 6.22
C ILE A 91 -7.85 8.36 6.80
N VAL A 92 -7.05 9.41 6.67
CA VAL A 92 -7.42 10.77 7.09
C VAL A 92 -8.74 11.20 6.44
N ARG A 93 -8.88 11.00 5.12
CA ARG A 93 -10.11 11.32 4.39
C ARG A 93 -11.30 10.49 4.86
N LEU A 94 -11.10 9.19 5.05
CA LEU A 94 -12.12 8.27 5.54
C LEU A 94 -12.61 8.67 6.94
N VAL A 95 -11.68 8.90 7.87
CA VAL A 95 -12.01 9.30 9.25
C VAL A 95 -12.80 10.61 9.28
N LYS A 96 -12.38 11.60 8.49
CA LYS A 96 -13.11 12.86 8.38
C LYS A 96 -14.54 12.65 7.89
N ALA A 97 -14.72 11.92 6.79
CA ALA A 97 -16.02 11.68 6.20
C ALA A 97 -16.97 10.89 7.13
N LEU A 98 -16.48 9.83 7.76
CA LEU A 98 -17.29 8.99 8.64
C LEU A 98 -17.57 9.64 10.00
N LYS A 99 -16.64 10.42 10.53
CA LYS A 99 -16.86 11.15 11.79
C LYS A 99 -18.06 12.12 11.71
N GLU A 100 -18.24 12.74 10.56
CA GLU A 100 -19.33 13.68 10.31
C GLU A 100 -20.63 12.97 9.84
N GLY A 101 -20.52 11.88 9.10
CA GLY A 101 -21.64 11.22 8.45
C GLY A 101 -22.16 9.96 9.14
N ASP A 102 -21.28 9.09 9.61
CA ASP A 102 -21.63 7.79 10.21
C ASP A 102 -20.58 7.36 11.24
N PRO A 103 -20.66 7.84 12.49
CA PRO A 103 -19.73 7.48 13.56
C PRO A 103 -19.71 5.97 13.89
N ALA A 104 -20.84 5.27 13.74
CA ALA A 104 -20.89 3.83 14.02
C ALA A 104 -20.06 3.03 13.00
N ARG A 105 -20.11 3.45 11.75
CA ARG A 105 -19.30 2.87 10.67
C ARG A 105 -17.81 3.20 10.84
N LEU A 106 -17.46 4.35 11.42
CA LEU A 106 -16.07 4.66 11.79
C LEU A 106 -15.55 3.69 12.85
N GLU A 107 -16.34 3.41 13.89
CA GLU A 107 -15.95 2.45 14.93
C GLU A 107 -15.83 1.02 14.37
N GLN A 108 -16.66 0.65 13.39
CA GLN A 108 -16.50 -0.62 12.68
C GLN A 108 -15.17 -0.67 11.92
N PHE A 109 -14.84 0.38 11.15
CA PHE A 109 -13.56 0.47 10.44
C PHE A 109 -12.38 0.34 11.41
N ARG A 110 -12.42 1.01 12.56
CA ARG A 110 -11.36 0.95 13.58
C ARG A 110 -11.13 -0.46 14.09
N ARG A 111 -12.21 -1.21 14.38
CA ARG A 111 -12.11 -2.61 14.81
C ARG A 111 -11.51 -3.51 13.73
N GLU A 112 -11.96 -3.35 12.49
CA GLU A 112 -11.44 -4.13 11.35
C GLU A 112 -9.97 -3.79 11.06
N TYR A 113 -9.60 -2.51 11.17
CA TYR A 113 -8.22 -2.05 11.02
C TYR A 113 -7.31 -2.62 12.11
N ASP A 114 -7.73 -2.58 13.37
CA ASP A 114 -6.97 -3.12 14.50
C ASP A 114 -6.84 -4.66 14.38
N ALA A 115 -7.90 -5.37 13.99
CA ALA A 115 -7.87 -6.80 13.75
C ALA A 115 -6.88 -7.17 12.64
N LEU A 116 -6.92 -6.45 11.50
CA LEU A 116 -6.01 -6.67 10.38
C LEU A 116 -4.55 -6.38 10.77
N THR A 117 -4.29 -5.26 11.44
CA THR A 117 -2.93 -4.87 11.80
C THR A 117 -2.34 -5.76 12.89
N SER A 118 -3.17 -6.37 13.75
CA SER A 118 -2.71 -7.29 14.78
C SER A 118 -1.99 -8.52 14.23
N GLU A 119 -2.32 -8.97 13.02
CA GLU A 119 -1.66 -10.09 12.35
C GLU A 119 -0.17 -9.80 12.02
N TYR A 120 0.21 -8.53 12.02
CA TYR A 120 1.54 -8.04 11.62
C TYR A 120 2.26 -7.30 12.75
N PHE A 121 1.68 -7.28 13.95
CA PHE A 121 2.20 -6.54 15.10
C PHE A 121 2.75 -7.48 16.16
N GLU A 122 4.05 -7.37 16.44
CA GLU A 122 4.76 -8.16 17.44
C GLU A 122 5.86 -7.29 18.08
N ASP A 123 6.08 -7.42 19.37
CA ASP A 123 7.15 -6.74 20.12
C ASP A 123 7.23 -5.22 19.88
N ASN A 124 6.08 -4.55 19.84
CA ASN A 124 5.97 -3.12 19.56
C ASN A 124 6.48 -2.71 18.15
N LEU A 125 6.53 -3.66 17.23
CA LEU A 125 6.90 -3.47 15.83
C LEU A 125 5.75 -3.92 14.92
N LEU A 126 5.42 -3.10 13.93
CA LEU A 126 4.52 -3.47 12.85
C LEU A 126 5.35 -3.82 11.61
N ARG A 127 5.20 -5.06 11.13
CA ARG A 127 5.89 -5.55 9.94
C ARG A 127 5.15 -5.10 8.67
N GLN A 128 5.89 -4.48 7.76
CA GLN A 128 5.42 -4.09 6.43
C GLN A 128 6.36 -4.67 5.37
N ASP A 129 5.92 -5.72 4.70
CA ASP A 129 6.67 -6.34 3.61
C ASP A 129 6.37 -5.61 2.30
N TYR A 130 7.40 -5.38 1.49
CA TYR A 130 7.29 -4.70 0.21
C TYR A 130 8.07 -5.40 -0.90
N LEU A 131 7.71 -5.10 -2.14
CA LEU A 131 8.36 -5.59 -3.34
C LEU A 131 9.29 -4.51 -3.90
N ILE A 132 10.54 -4.87 -4.17
CA ILE A 132 11.49 -4.05 -4.92
C ILE A 132 11.51 -4.58 -6.35
N THR A 133 11.30 -3.69 -7.31
CA THR A 133 11.45 -4.00 -8.74
C THR A 133 12.66 -3.27 -9.29
N ARG A 134 13.52 -4.00 -10.02
CA ARG A 134 14.62 -3.44 -10.79
C ARG A 134 14.53 -3.90 -12.24
N ALA A 135 14.83 -3.01 -13.18
CA ALA A 135 14.87 -3.36 -14.60
C ALA A 135 15.80 -2.39 -15.34
N VAL A 136 16.28 -2.81 -16.51
CA VAL A 136 17.15 -2.01 -17.39
C VAL A 136 16.36 -1.55 -18.59
N LYS A 137 16.38 -0.26 -18.91
CA LYS A 137 15.75 0.27 -20.12
C LYS A 137 16.49 -0.21 -21.36
N ILE A 138 15.75 -0.68 -22.35
CA ILE A 138 16.26 -0.98 -23.71
C ILE A 138 16.51 0.30 -24.50
#